data_e8f0136b738685325776293f390ae506
#
_entry.id   e8f0136b738685325776293f390ae506
#
_cell.length_a   1.000
_cell.length_b   1.000
_cell.length_c   1.000
_cell.angle_alpha   90.00
_cell.angle_beta   90.00
_cell.angle_gamma   90.00
#
_symmetry.space_group_name_H-M   'P 1'
#
loop_
_entity.id
_entity.type
_entity.pdbx_description
1 polymer ?
#
loop_
_entity_poly.entity_id
_entity_poly.type
_entity_poly.pdbx_seq_one_letter_code
_entity_poly.pdbx_strand_id
1 'polypeptide(L)'
;PQDLAGLDVLPELVRAGVASLKIEGRLKSPEYVANITRIYRKALNQLGCGQGQATQTAFPEERNAPPRVGDHGSQDRYDLEMAFSRGLSTGWFGGTNNQQLVHARFGKKRGVYLGEVARVLRDGVVLKLEAPVKPGDGVVFDAGRPEAPEEGGRVYEVSGQPSRPGTATLRFGDGDIDFNRVQAGDKLWKTSDPELDRRLRQSFAGETPKFQRPIHFEIHGGIGKPLTLLVRDELGHTTRLESTMTLALAEKQ
;
A
#
# COMPACT_ATOMS: atom_id res chain seq x y z
N PRO A 1 -5.17 17.82 -5.57
CA PRO A 1 -5.30 16.66 -6.45
C PRO A 1 -5.37 15.37 -5.65
N GLN A 2 -6.05 14.38 -6.20
CA GLN A 2 -6.07 13.02 -5.68
C GLN A 2 -4.70 12.36 -5.83
N ASP A 3 -4.47 11.31 -5.05
CA ASP A 3 -3.23 10.55 -5.14
C ASP A 3 -3.31 9.51 -6.28
N LEU A 4 -2.23 9.42 -7.07
CA LEU A 4 -2.15 8.46 -8.17
C LEU A 4 -2.05 7.04 -7.63
N ALA A 5 -3.00 6.19 -8.00
CA ALA A 5 -3.00 4.76 -7.72
C ALA A 5 -3.19 3.98 -9.03
N GLY A 6 -2.12 3.37 -9.50
CA GLY A 6 -2.12 2.60 -10.75
C GLY A 6 -2.47 1.12 -10.57
N LEU A 7 -2.99 0.70 -9.40
CA LEU A 7 -3.23 -0.71 -9.11
C LEU A 7 -4.29 -1.31 -10.06
N ASP A 8 -5.38 -0.56 -10.31
CA ASP A 8 -6.48 -1.02 -11.17
C ASP A 8 -6.08 -1.13 -12.66
N VAL A 9 -5.03 -0.40 -13.08
CA VAL A 9 -4.50 -0.41 -14.44
C VAL A 9 -3.16 -1.16 -14.56
N LEU A 10 -2.75 -1.84 -13.48
CA LEU A 10 -1.47 -2.55 -13.45
C LEU A 10 -1.32 -3.62 -14.52
N PRO A 11 -2.35 -4.44 -14.85
CA PRO A 11 -2.27 -5.41 -15.93
C PRO A 11 -2.03 -4.77 -17.30
N GLU A 12 -2.64 -3.61 -17.56
CA GLU A 12 -2.44 -2.85 -18.79
C GLU A 12 -1.01 -2.30 -18.87
N LEU A 13 -0.47 -1.80 -17.76
CA LEU A 13 0.90 -1.32 -17.68
C LEU A 13 1.91 -2.44 -17.94
N VAL A 14 1.68 -3.62 -17.37
CA VAL A 14 2.52 -4.81 -17.62
C VAL A 14 2.44 -5.23 -19.09
N ARG A 15 1.24 -5.29 -19.69
CA ARG A 15 1.06 -5.60 -21.12
C ARG A 15 1.71 -4.56 -22.05
N ALA A 16 1.73 -3.30 -21.65
CA ALA A 16 2.40 -2.23 -22.37
C ALA A 16 3.93 -2.27 -22.24
N GLY A 17 4.51 -3.20 -21.48
CA GLY A 17 5.95 -3.38 -21.34
C GLY A 17 6.60 -2.44 -20.32
N VAL A 18 5.84 -1.90 -19.37
CA VAL A 18 6.41 -1.09 -18.28
C VAL A 18 7.34 -1.95 -17.44
N ALA A 19 8.64 -1.62 -17.45
CA ALA A 19 9.68 -2.43 -16.82
C ALA A 19 9.85 -2.17 -15.32
N SER A 20 9.46 -0.99 -14.83
CA SER A 20 9.56 -0.66 -13.41
C SER A 20 8.50 0.34 -12.97
N LEU A 21 8.16 0.29 -11.69
CA LEU A 21 7.22 1.20 -11.05
C LEU A 21 7.96 2.02 -9.99
N LYS A 22 7.83 3.34 -10.06
CA LYS A 22 8.37 4.23 -9.03
C LYS A 22 7.31 4.49 -7.97
N ILE A 23 7.62 4.17 -6.72
CA ILE A 23 6.80 4.52 -5.56
C ILE A 23 7.37 5.79 -4.95
N GLU A 24 6.55 6.84 -4.85
CA GLU A 24 6.97 8.08 -4.22
C GLU A 24 6.79 7.97 -2.71
N GLY A 25 7.91 7.79 -2.02
CA GLY A 25 7.98 7.61 -0.57
C GLY A 25 8.60 8.78 0.19
N ARG A 26 9.06 9.83 -0.50
CA ARG A 26 9.68 10.99 0.14
C ARG A 26 8.68 11.67 1.09
N LEU A 27 9.11 11.94 2.31
CA LEU A 27 8.26 12.51 3.37
C LEU A 27 7.07 11.62 3.78
N LYS A 28 7.10 10.34 3.44
CA LYS A 28 6.14 9.33 3.89
C LYS A 28 6.74 8.47 4.99
N SER A 29 5.88 7.88 5.82
CA SER A 29 6.34 6.97 6.88
C SER A 29 6.84 5.62 6.30
N PRO A 30 7.69 4.89 7.03
CA PRO A 30 8.08 3.55 6.63
C PRO A 30 6.90 2.60 6.45
N GLU A 31 5.84 2.74 7.25
CA GLU A 31 4.60 1.96 7.14
C GLU A 31 3.91 2.21 5.78
N TYR A 32 3.88 3.46 5.32
CA TYR A 32 3.36 3.78 3.99
C TYR A 32 4.13 3.04 2.90
N VAL A 33 5.47 3.13 2.92
CA VAL A 33 6.31 2.49 1.91
C VAL A 33 6.14 0.97 1.94
N ALA A 34 6.16 0.36 3.14
CA ALA A 34 5.95 -1.07 3.31
C ALA A 34 4.59 -1.52 2.77
N ASN A 35 3.52 -0.77 3.06
CA ASN A 35 2.17 -1.09 2.63
C ASN A 35 2.02 -1.03 1.11
N ILE A 36 2.42 0.08 0.49
CA ILE A 36 2.30 0.27 -0.96
C ILE A 36 3.15 -0.77 -1.70
N THR A 37 4.41 -0.97 -1.28
CA THR A 37 5.30 -1.94 -1.91
C THR A 37 4.74 -3.37 -1.82
N ARG A 38 4.19 -3.75 -0.66
CA ARG A 38 3.57 -5.06 -0.45
C ARG A 38 2.40 -5.30 -1.40
N ILE A 39 1.50 -4.31 -1.52
CA ILE A 39 0.29 -4.44 -2.35
C ILE A 39 0.68 -4.58 -3.83
N TYR A 40 1.53 -3.68 -4.34
CA TYR A 40 1.96 -3.74 -5.74
C TYR A 40 2.79 -5.00 -6.04
N ARG A 41 3.67 -5.44 -5.11
CA ARG A 41 4.41 -6.68 -5.29
C ARG A 41 3.49 -7.91 -5.35
N LYS A 42 2.48 -7.96 -4.49
CA LYS A 42 1.47 -9.03 -4.51
C LYS A 42 0.72 -9.05 -5.84
N ALA A 43 0.27 -7.90 -6.32
CA ALA A 43 -0.44 -7.78 -7.59
C ALA A 43 0.45 -8.19 -8.78
N LEU A 44 1.72 -7.77 -8.83
CA LEU A 44 2.66 -8.18 -9.87
C LEU A 44 2.93 -9.70 -9.84
N ASN A 45 3.04 -10.30 -8.66
CA ASN A 45 3.21 -11.75 -8.54
C ASN A 45 1.99 -12.53 -9.07
N GLN A 46 0.78 -12.01 -8.85
CA GLN A 46 -0.45 -12.59 -9.40
C GLN A 46 -0.50 -12.49 -10.92
N LEU A 47 0.13 -11.48 -11.50
CA LEU A 47 0.28 -11.32 -12.95
C LEU A 47 1.45 -12.14 -13.55
N GLY A 48 2.13 -12.95 -12.72
CA GLY A 48 3.28 -13.75 -13.16
C GLY A 48 4.58 -12.97 -13.30
N CYS A 49 4.61 -11.71 -12.88
CA CYS A 49 5.80 -10.87 -12.95
C CYS A 49 6.72 -11.16 -11.76
N GLY A 50 7.93 -11.71 -12.01
CA GLY A 50 8.95 -11.89 -10.98
C GLY A 50 9.18 -13.34 -10.52
N GLN A 51 8.55 -14.31 -11.13
CA GLN A 51 8.95 -15.70 -11.04
C GLN A 51 9.84 -16.02 -12.25
N GLY A 52 11.11 -15.76 -12.14
CA GLY A 52 12.28 -16.27 -12.87
C GLY A 52 12.16 -16.86 -14.28
N GLN A 53 11.18 -16.47 -15.03
CA GLN A 53 11.18 -16.74 -16.47
C GLN A 53 11.74 -15.52 -17.17
N ALA A 54 12.96 -15.65 -17.68
CA ALA A 54 13.42 -14.82 -18.76
C ALA A 54 12.30 -14.81 -19.81
N THR A 55 11.69 -13.68 -19.98
CA THR A 55 10.58 -13.47 -20.88
C THR A 55 11.00 -13.84 -22.29
N GLN A 56 10.65 -15.02 -22.72
CA GLN A 56 10.24 -15.16 -24.08
C GLN A 56 8.91 -14.42 -24.20
N THR A 57 8.90 -13.35 -24.97
CA THR A 57 7.75 -12.61 -25.42
C THR A 57 6.83 -13.50 -26.24
N ALA A 58 6.03 -14.30 -25.54
CA ALA A 58 4.91 -15.00 -26.13
C ALA A 58 3.80 -14.97 -25.09
N PHE A 59 3.01 -13.89 -25.12
CA PHE A 59 1.67 -13.97 -24.57
C PHE A 59 0.91 -14.94 -25.47
N PRO A 60 0.35 -16.03 -24.95
CA PRO A 60 -0.55 -16.87 -25.74
C PRO A 60 -1.78 -16.01 -26.09
N GLU A 61 -2.02 -15.81 -27.35
CA GLU A 61 -3.20 -15.10 -27.89
C GLU A 61 -4.54 -15.77 -27.55
N GLU A 62 -4.52 -16.86 -26.77
CA GLU A 62 -5.71 -17.62 -26.42
C GLU A 62 -5.82 -17.88 -24.92
N ARG A 63 -6.10 -16.82 -24.16
CA ARG A 63 -6.99 -16.94 -23.00
C ARG A 63 -8.05 -15.87 -23.09
N ASN A 64 -9.15 -16.25 -23.72
CA ASN A 64 -10.40 -15.50 -23.73
C ASN A 64 -10.94 -15.37 -22.30
N ALA A 65 -10.55 -14.36 -21.62
CA ALA A 65 -11.10 -13.46 -20.64
C ALA A 65 -9.93 -12.75 -19.95
N PRO A 66 -9.87 -11.41 -19.91
CA PRO A 66 -8.93 -10.76 -19.02
C PRO A 66 -9.24 -11.24 -17.61
N PRO A 67 -8.24 -11.56 -16.78
CA PRO A 67 -8.48 -11.74 -15.36
C PRO A 67 -9.24 -10.49 -14.92
N ARG A 68 -10.43 -10.69 -14.36
CA ARG A 68 -11.23 -9.56 -13.87
C ARG A 68 -10.38 -8.90 -12.78
N VAL A 69 -9.80 -7.77 -13.12
CA VAL A 69 -8.94 -6.93 -12.27
C VAL A 69 -9.72 -6.38 -11.06
N GLY A 70 -10.90 -6.90 -10.78
CA GLY A 70 -11.81 -6.46 -9.74
C GLY A 70 -11.69 -7.18 -8.39
N ASP A 71 -10.78 -8.14 -8.25
CA ASP A 71 -10.63 -8.85 -6.96
C ASP A 71 -9.22 -8.71 -6.37
N HIS A 72 -8.68 -7.50 -6.41
CA HIS A 72 -7.73 -7.11 -5.37
C HIS A 72 -8.53 -7.21 -4.07
N GLY A 73 -8.30 -8.26 -3.26
CA GLY A 73 -9.15 -8.59 -2.14
C GLY A 73 -9.53 -7.32 -1.37
N SER A 74 -10.75 -7.21 -0.92
CA SER A 74 -11.29 -6.02 -0.24
C SER A 74 -10.33 -5.43 0.80
N GLN A 75 -9.47 -6.29 1.36
CA GLN A 75 -8.43 -5.92 2.32
C GLN A 75 -7.26 -5.13 1.70
N ASP A 76 -6.78 -5.49 0.49
CA ASP A 76 -5.68 -4.75 -0.15
C ASP A 76 -6.13 -3.34 -0.57
N ARG A 77 -7.39 -3.20 -0.99
CA ARG A 77 -7.98 -1.89 -1.27
C ARG A 77 -8.14 -1.07 0.00
N TYR A 78 -8.65 -1.67 1.06
CA TYR A 78 -8.72 -1.03 2.38
C TYR A 78 -7.33 -0.58 2.85
N ASP A 79 -6.33 -1.45 2.80
CA ASP A 79 -4.96 -1.13 3.19
C ASP A 79 -4.37 0.01 2.34
N LEU A 80 -4.70 0.08 1.04
CA LEU A 80 -4.27 1.15 0.15
C LEU A 80 -4.93 2.49 0.52
N GLU A 81 -6.23 2.50 0.79
CA GLU A 81 -6.98 3.69 1.22
C GLU A 81 -6.51 4.18 2.60
N MET A 82 -6.17 3.25 3.51
CA MET A 82 -5.62 3.59 4.83
C MET A 82 -4.19 4.15 4.77
N ALA A 83 -3.46 3.93 3.70
CA ALA A 83 -2.18 4.59 3.46
C ALA A 83 -2.37 6.12 3.43
N PHE A 84 -1.50 6.88 2.85
CA PHE A 84 -1.71 8.32 2.73
C PHE A 84 -2.60 8.61 1.51
N SER A 85 -3.91 8.80 1.71
CA SER A 85 -4.85 9.07 0.62
C SER A 85 -5.70 10.32 0.84
N ARG A 86 -5.80 11.14 -0.19
CA ARG A 86 -6.76 12.24 -0.36
C ARG A 86 -7.85 11.89 -1.37
N GLY A 87 -8.06 10.63 -1.59
CA GLY A 87 -8.80 10.01 -2.67
C GLY A 87 -7.83 9.41 -3.69
N LEU A 88 -8.12 8.19 -4.13
CA LEU A 88 -7.30 7.47 -5.12
C LEU A 88 -7.84 7.72 -6.52
N SER A 89 -6.95 7.89 -7.47
CA SER A 89 -7.28 8.09 -8.89
C SER A 89 -6.25 7.40 -9.76
N THR A 90 -6.68 6.87 -10.90
CA THR A 90 -5.78 6.37 -11.94
C THR A 90 -5.08 7.49 -12.72
N GLY A 91 -5.27 8.74 -12.31
CA GLY A 91 -4.69 9.89 -13.00
C GLY A 91 -5.21 9.98 -14.44
N TRP A 92 -4.30 10.04 -15.39
CA TRP A 92 -4.64 10.15 -16.82
C TRP A 92 -4.57 8.82 -17.58
N PHE A 93 -4.38 7.69 -16.90
CA PHE A 93 -4.33 6.38 -17.56
C PHE A 93 -5.65 6.03 -18.29
N GLY A 94 -6.79 6.51 -17.79
CA GLY A 94 -8.10 6.35 -18.42
C GLY A 94 -8.53 7.52 -19.32
N GLY A 95 -7.60 8.45 -19.63
CA GLY A 95 -7.89 9.68 -20.36
C GLY A 95 -7.80 10.93 -19.49
N THR A 96 -7.79 12.10 -20.14
CA THR A 96 -7.62 13.39 -19.45
C THR A 96 -8.95 13.89 -18.90
N ASN A 97 -9.12 13.83 -17.59
CA ASN A 97 -10.25 14.44 -16.87
C ASN A 97 -9.74 15.21 -15.64
N ASN A 98 -9.39 16.46 -15.85
CA ASN A 98 -8.82 17.30 -14.80
C ASN A 98 -9.82 17.64 -13.69
N GLN A 99 -11.12 17.68 -13.98
CA GLN A 99 -12.15 17.97 -12.98
C GLN A 99 -12.30 16.82 -11.97
N GLN A 100 -12.21 15.57 -12.43
CA GLN A 100 -12.21 14.42 -11.53
C GLN A 100 -10.91 14.32 -10.71
N LEU A 101 -9.78 14.73 -11.30
CA LEU A 101 -8.48 14.65 -10.63
C LEU A 101 -8.36 15.67 -9.49
N VAL A 102 -9.03 16.81 -9.56
CA VAL A 102 -8.94 17.90 -8.58
C VAL A 102 -10.34 18.27 -8.10
N HIS A 103 -10.87 17.53 -7.14
CA HIS A 103 -12.20 17.82 -6.59
C HIS A 103 -12.20 18.95 -5.54
N ALA A 104 -11.04 19.46 -5.13
CA ALA A 104 -10.85 20.60 -4.22
C ALA A 104 -11.61 20.56 -2.86
N ARG A 105 -12.09 19.37 -2.45
CA ARG A 105 -12.94 19.22 -1.26
C ARG A 105 -12.15 19.19 0.05
N PHE A 106 -10.95 18.60 0.04
CA PHE A 106 -10.10 18.52 1.23
C PHE A 106 -8.62 18.41 0.86
N GLY A 107 -7.77 19.06 1.66
CA GLY A 107 -6.31 19.03 1.50
C GLY A 107 -5.63 18.00 2.41
N LYS A 108 -6.37 17.39 3.34
CA LYS A 108 -5.84 16.44 4.35
C LYS A 108 -6.10 14.99 3.95
N LYS A 109 -5.32 14.07 4.54
CA LYS A 109 -5.58 12.63 4.47
C LYS A 109 -6.99 12.31 4.98
N ARG A 110 -7.71 11.45 4.25
CA ARG A 110 -9.03 10.95 4.65
C ARG A 110 -8.99 9.48 5.08
N GLY A 111 -8.32 8.61 4.34
CA GLY A 111 -8.35 7.17 4.59
C GLY A 111 -9.65 6.52 4.10
N VAL A 112 -10.26 5.64 4.91
CA VAL A 112 -11.42 4.85 4.52
C VAL A 112 -12.72 5.53 4.94
N TYR A 113 -13.67 5.62 4.02
CA TYR A 113 -15.02 6.11 4.31
C TYR A 113 -15.78 5.12 5.18
N LEU A 114 -16.32 5.59 6.32
CA LEU A 114 -17.08 4.78 7.27
C LEU A 114 -18.59 4.93 7.14
N GLY A 115 -19.07 6.02 6.55
CA GLY A 115 -20.50 6.28 6.40
C GLY A 115 -20.89 7.70 6.82
N GLU A 116 -22.20 7.96 6.86
CA GLU A 116 -22.78 9.24 7.28
C GLU A 116 -23.39 9.13 8.67
N VAL A 117 -23.22 10.17 9.47
CA VAL A 117 -23.82 10.27 10.81
C VAL A 117 -25.34 10.35 10.67
N ALA A 118 -26.02 9.34 11.16
CA ALA A 118 -27.49 9.31 11.19
C ALA A 118 -28.05 10.07 12.41
N ARG A 119 -27.35 10.01 13.54
CA ARG A 119 -27.76 10.67 14.79
C ARG A 119 -26.54 10.94 15.67
N VAL A 120 -26.52 12.12 16.29
CA VAL A 120 -25.54 12.50 17.31
C VAL A 120 -26.11 12.15 18.68
N LEU A 121 -25.27 11.56 19.54
CA LEU A 121 -25.54 11.28 20.96
C LEU A 121 -24.68 12.20 21.82
N ARG A 122 -24.87 12.12 23.16
CA ARG A 122 -24.09 12.92 24.11
C ARG A 122 -22.57 12.62 24.05
N ASP A 123 -22.23 11.34 23.83
CA ASP A 123 -20.87 10.78 23.92
C ASP A 123 -20.47 9.99 22.66
N GLY A 124 -21.21 10.15 21.56
CA GLY A 124 -20.97 9.37 20.36
C GLY A 124 -21.89 9.69 19.20
N VAL A 125 -21.83 8.85 18.19
CA VAL A 125 -22.66 8.94 16.98
C VAL A 125 -23.23 7.60 16.58
N VAL A 126 -24.39 7.63 15.94
CA VAL A 126 -25.00 6.47 15.28
C VAL A 126 -24.86 6.65 13.77
N LEU A 127 -24.37 5.64 13.07
CA LEU A 127 -24.23 5.69 11.63
C LEU A 127 -24.48 4.30 10.99
N LYS A 128 -24.78 4.30 9.70
CA LYS A 128 -24.74 3.08 8.88
C LYS A 128 -23.31 2.88 8.39
N LEU A 129 -22.65 1.82 8.88
CA LEU A 129 -21.27 1.52 8.51
C LEU A 129 -21.18 0.98 7.08
N GLU A 130 -20.23 1.49 6.33
CA GLU A 130 -19.84 1.01 5.00
C GLU A 130 -18.48 0.28 5.02
N ALA A 131 -17.68 0.49 6.08
CA ALA A 131 -16.40 -0.19 6.27
C ALA A 131 -16.20 -0.58 7.74
N PRO A 132 -15.31 -1.55 8.03
CA PRO A 132 -15.07 -2.02 9.39
C PRO A 132 -14.41 -0.95 10.25
N VAL A 133 -14.85 -0.85 11.50
CA VAL A 133 -14.27 0.02 12.51
C VAL A 133 -14.18 -0.72 13.84
N LYS A 134 -13.16 -0.42 14.64
CA LYS A 134 -12.89 -1.04 15.93
C LYS A 134 -12.41 -0.02 16.95
N PRO A 135 -12.49 -0.32 18.24
CA PRO A 135 -11.91 0.50 19.29
C PRO A 135 -10.41 0.75 19.01
N GLY A 136 -9.97 1.99 19.24
CA GLY A 136 -8.61 2.44 18.99
C GLY A 136 -8.40 3.05 17.60
N ASP A 137 -9.29 2.84 16.63
CA ASP A 137 -9.22 3.48 15.33
C ASP A 137 -9.37 4.99 15.44
N GLY A 138 -8.59 5.75 14.66
CA GLY A 138 -8.75 7.19 14.57
C GLY A 138 -9.73 7.56 13.48
N VAL A 139 -10.60 8.53 13.75
CA VAL A 139 -11.62 9.00 12.81
C VAL A 139 -11.65 10.53 12.73
N VAL A 140 -12.23 11.04 11.64
CA VAL A 140 -12.49 12.47 11.43
C VAL A 140 -13.88 12.66 10.83
N PHE A 141 -14.58 13.68 11.31
CA PHE A 141 -15.87 14.13 10.80
C PHE A 141 -15.66 15.21 9.73
N ASP A 142 -16.28 14.99 8.59
CA ASP A 142 -16.27 15.93 7.46
C ASP A 142 -17.67 16.52 7.27
N ALA A 143 -17.83 17.74 7.71
CA ALA A 143 -19.06 18.52 7.59
C ALA A 143 -19.17 19.24 6.22
N GLY A 144 -18.29 18.91 5.25
CA GLY A 144 -18.28 19.57 3.94
C GLY A 144 -17.79 21.02 3.95
N ARG A 145 -17.17 21.46 5.04
CA ARG A 145 -16.63 22.82 5.24
C ARG A 145 -15.10 22.77 5.34
N PRO A 146 -14.37 22.81 4.23
CA PRO A 146 -12.91 22.61 4.22
C PRO A 146 -12.12 23.67 4.98
N GLU A 147 -12.70 24.86 5.18
CA GLU A 147 -12.10 25.99 5.90
C GLU A 147 -12.27 25.90 7.42
N ALA A 148 -13.23 25.11 7.89
CA ALA A 148 -13.48 24.94 9.32
C ALA A 148 -12.58 23.85 9.92
N PRO A 149 -12.16 23.97 11.19
CA PRO A 149 -11.54 22.88 11.90
C PRO A 149 -12.49 21.69 11.96
N GLU A 150 -11.97 20.50 11.61
CA GLU A 150 -12.71 19.25 11.64
C GLU A 150 -12.58 18.62 13.01
N GLU A 151 -13.69 18.05 13.52
CA GLU A 151 -13.68 17.21 14.72
C GLU A 151 -13.09 15.84 14.39
N GLY A 152 -12.33 15.26 15.30
CA GLY A 152 -11.75 13.96 15.12
C GLY A 152 -11.17 13.42 16.42
N GLY A 153 -11.19 12.09 16.56
CA GLY A 153 -10.73 11.45 17.77
C GLY A 153 -10.53 9.96 17.60
N ARG A 154 -10.28 9.26 18.70
CA ARG A 154 -10.19 7.81 18.75
C ARG A 154 -11.51 7.20 19.16
N VAL A 155 -11.93 6.17 18.43
CA VAL A 155 -13.08 5.37 18.80
C VAL A 155 -12.76 4.60 20.09
N TYR A 156 -13.57 4.82 21.12
CA TYR A 156 -13.43 4.14 22.41
C TYR A 156 -14.23 2.84 22.43
N GLU A 157 -15.48 2.87 21.96
CA GLU A 157 -16.38 1.73 21.94
C GLU A 157 -17.16 1.68 20.62
N VAL A 158 -17.40 0.46 20.13
CA VAL A 158 -18.25 0.18 18.97
C VAL A 158 -19.33 -0.80 19.39
N SER A 159 -20.60 -0.40 19.27
CA SER A 159 -21.76 -1.24 19.54
C SER A 159 -22.58 -1.46 18.27
N GLY A 160 -23.16 -2.65 18.10
CA GLY A 160 -23.91 -3.02 16.89
C GLY A 160 -23.16 -4.03 16.01
N GLN A 161 -23.18 -3.88 14.70
CA GLN A 161 -22.51 -4.80 13.76
C GLN A 161 -21.30 -4.13 13.07
N PRO A 162 -20.14 -4.06 13.73
CA PRO A 162 -19.00 -3.30 13.23
C PRO A 162 -18.31 -3.88 11.99
N SER A 163 -18.63 -5.13 11.61
CA SER A 163 -17.97 -5.85 10.50
C SER A 163 -18.81 -5.98 9.23
N ARG A 164 -20.04 -5.47 9.23
CA ARG A 164 -20.98 -5.59 8.10
C ARG A 164 -21.72 -4.27 7.88
N PRO A 165 -22.23 -4.00 6.67
CA PRO A 165 -23.18 -2.91 6.45
C PRO A 165 -24.34 -3.04 7.44
N GLY A 166 -24.42 -2.14 8.40
CA GLY A 166 -25.41 -2.15 9.46
C GLY A 166 -25.29 -0.91 10.33
N THR A 167 -26.29 -0.65 11.15
CA THR A 167 -26.26 0.48 12.07
C THR A 167 -25.34 0.15 13.24
N ALA A 168 -24.37 1.04 13.49
CA ALA A 168 -23.48 0.96 14.65
C ALA A 168 -23.48 2.27 15.42
N THR A 169 -23.16 2.17 16.70
CA THR A 169 -22.90 3.30 17.58
C THR A 169 -21.41 3.35 17.89
N LEU A 170 -20.79 4.49 17.61
CA LEU A 170 -19.42 4.78 17.99
C LEU A 170 -19.41 5.74 19.16
N ARG A 171 -18.67 5.39 20.23
CA ARG A 171 -18.45 6.24 21.39
C ARG A 171 -17.02 6.70 21.45
N PHE A 172 -16.81 7.87 22.04
CA PHE A 172 -15.51 8.54 22.14
C PHE A 172 -15.16 8.82 23.59
N GLY A 173 -13.91 9.11 23.88
CA GLY A 173 -13.50 9.57 25.21
C GLY A 173 -14.12 10.91 25.58
N ASP A 174 -14.26 11.14 26.89
CA ASP A 174 -14.83 12.39 27.39
C ASP A 174 -13.94 13.58 26.98
N GLY A 175 -14.54 14.56 26.30
CA GLY A 175 -13.85 15.74 25.80
C GLY A 175 -13.05 15.55 24.51
N ASP A 176 -12.98 14.35 23.93
CA ASP A 176 -12.24 14.10 22.68
C ASP A 176 -12.91 14.74 21.45
N ILE A 177 -14.24 14.86 21.48
CA ILE A 177 -15.06 15.40 20.37
C ILE A 177 -16.02 16.46 20.91
N ASP A 178 -16.08 17.61 20.26
CA ASP A 178 -17.14 18.59 20.48
C ASP A 178 -18.37 18.24 19.63
N PHE A 179 -19.30 17.49 20.23
CA PHE A 179 -20.52 17.04 19.55
C PHE A 179 -21.47 18.17 19.15
N ASN A 180 -21.29 19.40 19.66
CA ASN A 180 -22.05 20.57 19.17
C ASN A 180 -21.67 20.95 17.74
N ARG A 181 -20.50 20.50 17.27
CA ARG A 181 -19.98 20.77 15.93
C ARG A 181 -20.23 19.62 14.95
N VAL A 182 -20.71 18.47 15.44
CA VAL A 182 -21.05 17.29 14.63
C VAL A 182 -22.55 17.27 14.38
N GLN A 183 -22.95 17.01 13.14
CA GLN A 183 -24.35 17.00 12.73
C GLN A 183 -24.72 15.69 12.01
N ALA A 184 -26.03 15.38 12.00
CA ALA A 184 -26.53 14.33 11.13
C ALA A 184 -26.26 14.72 9.66
N GLY A 185 -25.79 13.77 8.87
CA GLY A 185 -25.32 13.97 7.50
C GLY A 185 -23.83 14.24 7.35
N ASP A 186 -23.10 14.53 8.44
CA ASP A 186 -21.63 14.62 8.37
C ASP A 186 -21.03 13.27 7.99
N LYS A 187 -20.01 13.30 7.15
CA LYS A 187 -19.30 12.10 6.71
C LYS A 187 -18.24 11.73 7.71
N LEU A 188 -18.15 10.44 8.02
CA LEU A 188 -17.13 9.91 8.91
C LEU A 188 -16.07 9.14 8.11
N TRP A 189 -14.81 9.45 8.38
CA TRP A 189 -13.66 8.83 7.73
C TRP A 189 -12.72 8.23 8.76
N LYS A 190 -12.21 7.04 8.49
CA LYS A 190 -11.18 6.39 9.29
C LYS A 190 -9.81 6.86 8.82
N THR A 191 -9.06 7.49 9.72
CA THR A 191 -7.77 8.11 9.41
C THR A 191 -6.57 7.33 9.95
N SER A 192 -6.80 6.42 10.90
CA SER A 192 -5.76 5.61 11.54
C SER A 192 -6.30 4.23 11.91
N ASP A 193 -5.50 3.19 11.65
CA ASP A 193 -5.72 1.80 12.05
C ASP A 193 -4.46 1.29 12.76
N PRO A 194 -4.42 1.30 14.11
CA PRO A 194 -3.23 0.89 14.88
C PRO A 194 -2.83 -0.58 14.67
N GLU A 195 -3.77 -1.44 14.31
CA GLU A 195 -3.48 -2.85 14.04
C GLU A 195 -2.79 -3.01 12.69
N LEU A 196 -3.26 -2.30 11.65
CA LEU A 196 -2.58 -2.23 10.38
C LEU A 196 -1.16 -1.69 10.53
N ASP A 197 -1.00 -0.56 11.26
CA ASP A 197 0.31 0.03 11.50
C ASP A 197 1.25 -0.95 12.21
N ARG A 198 0.79 -1.66 13.24
CA ARG A 198 1.58 -2.68 13.94
C ARG A 198 1.99 -3.83 13.01
N ARG A 199 1.06 -4.33 12.18
CA ARG A 199 1.34 -5.37 11.19
C ARG A 199 2.40 -4.92 10.19
N LEU A 200 2.28 -3.69 9.69
CA LEU A 200 3.24 -3.12 8.74
C LEU A 200 4.63 -2.96 9.37
N ARG A 201 4.71 -2.43 10.61
CA ARG A 201 5.99 -2.31 11.33
C ARG A 201 6.70 -3.64 11.50
N GLN A 202 5.96 -4.70 11.78
CA GLN A 202 6.55 -6.05 11.89
C GLN A 202 7.22 -6.52 10.59
N SER A 203 6.82 -5.99 9.43
CA SER A 203 7.40 -6.38 8.14
C SER A 203 8.84 -5.89 7.95
N PHE A 204 9.22 -4.78 8.60
CA PHE A 204 10.54 -4.18 8.49
C PHE A 204 11.25 -4.00 9.86
N ALA A 205 10.64 -4.44 10.96
CA ALA A 205 11.26 -4.42 12.28
C ALA A 205 12.40 -5.46 12.38
N GLY A 206 13.48 -5.07 13.07
CA GLY A 206 14.65 -5.91 13.30
C GLY A 206 15.76 -5.67 12.26
N GLU A 207 16.96 -6.12 12.60
CA GLU A 207 18.17 -5.95 11.78
C GLU A 207 18.36 -7.12 10.79
N THR A 208 17.69 -8.25 11.03
CA THR A 208 17.84 -9.42 10.17
C THR A 208 16.95 -9.30 8.93
N PRO A 209 17.53 -9.31 7.72
CA PRO A 209 16.76 -9.31 6.49
C PRO A 209 15.80 -10.50 6.42
N LYS A 210 14.52 -10.25 6.22
CA LYS A 210 13.48 -11.30 6.17
C LYS A 210 13.32 -11.95 4.80
N PHE A 211 13.81 -11.27 3.76
CA PHE A 211 13.73 -11.72 2.37
C PHE A 211 15.14 -11.89 1.84
N GLN A 212 15.72 -13.06 2.08
CA GLN A 212 17.02 -13.43 1.56
C GLN A 212 16.82 -14.48 0.46
N ARG A 213 17.64 -14.39 -0.59
CA ARG A 213 17.74 -15.43 -1.62
C ARG A 213 19.11 -16.07 -1.53
N PRO A 214 19.20 -17.40 -1.61
CA PRO A 214 20.49 -18.07 -1.64
C PRO A 214 21.23 -17.70 -2.93
N ILE A 215 22.50 -17.39 -2.77
CA ILE A 215 23.41 -17.12 -3.89
C ILE A 215 24.61 -18.06 -3.71
N HIS A 216 24.94 -18.81 -4.75
CA HIS A 216 26.11 -19.66 -4.80
C HIS A 216 27.28 -18.91 -5.41
N PHE A 217 28.41 -18.95 -4.74
CA PHE A 217 29.65 -18.37 -5.21
C PHE A 217 30.67 -19.48 -5.47
N GLU A 218 31.27 -19.46 -6.66
CA GLU A 218 32.44 -20.25 -6.98
C GLU A 218 33.59 -19.31 -7.30
N ILE A 219 34.71 -19.48 -6.60
CA ILE A 219 35.89 -18.62 -6.76
C ILE A 219 37.02 -19.50 -7.29
N HIS A 220 37.54 -19.12 -8.43
CA HIS A 220 38.65 -19.79 -9.07
C HIS A 220 39.85 -18.81 -9.20
N GLY A 221 41.02 -19.31 -8.91
CA GLY A 221 42.22 -18.51 -9.02
C GLY A 221 43.49 -19.38 -9.01
N GLY A 222 44.56 -18.86 -9.55
CA GLY A 222 45.88 -19.44 -9.54
C GLY A 222 46.92 -18.37 -9.75
N ILE A 223 48.17 -18.65 -9.30
CA ILE A 223 49.28 -17.73 -9.45
C ILE A 223 49.45 -17.38 -10.95
N GLY A 224 49.59 -16.11 -11.25
CA GLY A 224 49.70 -15.59 -12.61
C GLY A 224 48.39 -15.57 -13.42
N LYS A 225 47.26 -15.94 -12.82
CA LYS A 225 45.93 -15.89 -13.47
C LYS A 225 45.03 -14.88 -12.76
N PRO A 226 44.05 -14.30 -13.44
CA PRO A 226 43.05 -13.46 -12.78
C PRO A 226 42.20 -14.29 -11.81
N LEU A 227 41.65 -13.63 -10.80
CA LEU A 227 40.62 -14.20 -9.94
C LEU A 227 39.32 -14.25 -10.76
N THR A 228 38.71 -15.41 -10.85
CA THR A 228 37.41 -15.60 -11.50
C THR A 228 36.35 -15.86 -10.43
N LEU A 229 35.26 -15.10 -10.46
CA LEU A 229 34.10 -15.27 -9.63
C LEU A 229 32.92 -15.72 -10.50
N LEU A 230 32.32 -16.85 -10.17
CA LEU A 230 31.05 -17.31 -10.72
C LEU A 230 29.98 -17.13 -9.65
N VAL A 231 28.90 -16.46 -9.99
CA VAL A 231 27.77 -16.22 -9.10
C VAL A 231 26.53 -16.81 -9.73
N ARG A 232 25.83 -17.66 -8.99
CA ARG A 232 24.58 -18.30 -9.44
C ARG A 232 23.48 -18.09 -8.42
N ASP A 233 22.30 -17.69 -8.87
CA ASP A 233 21.10 -17.62 -8.03
C ASP A 233 20.31 -18.95 -8.07
N GLU A 234 19.26 -19.01 -7.26
CA GLU A 234 18.33 -20.14 -7.17
C GLU A 234 17.53 -20.39 -8.48
N LEU A 235 17.47 -19.40 -9.36
CA LEU A 235 16.77 -19.47 -10.63
C LEU A 235 17.67 -19.93 -11.78
N GLY A 236 18.97 -20.16 -11.50
CA GLY A 236 19.95 -20.61 -12.49
C GLY A 236 20.60 -19.48 -13.29
N HIS A 237 20.31 -18.21 -12.97
CA HIS A 237 21.05 -17.11 -13.58
C HIS A 237 22.49 -17.17 -13.11
N THR A 238 23.42 -17.05 -14.07
CA THR A 238 24.86 -17.13 -13.79
C THR A 238 25.56 -15.90 -14.34
N THR A 239 26.41 -15.31 -13.50
CA THR A 239 27.28 -14.19 -13.88
C THR A 239 28.72 -14.58 -13.60
N ARG A 240 29.63 -14.29 -14.54
CA ARG A 240 31.08 -14.49 -14.42
C ARG A 240 31.77 -13.15 -14.40
N LEU A 241 32.66 -12.95 -13.44
CA LEU A 241 33.50 -11.77 -13.31
C LEU A 241 34.95 -12.21 -13.24
N GLU A 242 35.87 -11.45 -13.81
CA GLU A 242 37.31 -11.66 -13.71
C GLU A 242 37.98 -10.38 -13.18
N SER A 243 38.97 -10.55 -12.30
CA SER A 243 39.76 -9.41 -11.83
C SER A 243 40.65 -8.88 -12.93
N THR A 244 40.89 -7.58 -12.93
CA THR A 244 41.86 -6.93 -13.81
C THR A 244 43.31 -7.22 -13.46
N MET A 245 43.54 -7.67 -12.22
CA MET A 245 44.88 -8.03 -11.70
C MET A 245 45.02 -9.55 -11.65
N THR A 246 46.24 -10.03 -11.89
CA THR A 246 46.62 -11.43 -11.70
C THR A 246 47.00 -11.70 -10.27
N LEU A 247 46.68 -12.91 -9.80
CA LEU A 247 47.04 -13.36 -8.46
C LEU A 247 48.54 -13.60 -8.33
N ALA A 248 49.15 -13.12 -7.26
CA ALA A 248 50.52 -13.38 -6.85
C ALA A 248 50.56 -14.24 -5.58
N LEU A 249 51.71 -14.81 -5.25
CA LEU A 249 51.92 -15.45 -3.97
C LEU A 249 51.72 -14.43 -2.84
N ALA A 250 50.99 -14.84 -1.81
CA ALA A 250 50.84 -14.00 -0.63
C ALA A 250 52.23 -13.84 0.07
N GLU A 251 52.67 -12.61 0.21
CA GLU A 251 53.81 -12.30 1.07
C GLU A 251 53.32 -12.36 2.51
N LYS A 252 53.95 -13.21 3.30
CA LYS A 252 53.70 -13.21 4.77
C LYS A 252 54.12 -11.85 5.32
N GLN A 253 53.18 -11.10 5.83
CA GLN A 253 53.43 -10.11 6.85
C GLN A 253 53.59 -10.76 8.21
#